data_71b42bc5976518e7e73fa1f55b892d62
#
_entry.id   71b42bc5976518e7e73fa1f55b892d62
#
_cell.length_a   1.000
_cell.length_b   1.000
_cell.length_c   1.000
_cell.angle_alpha   90.00
_cell.angle_beta   90.00
_cell.angle_gamma   90.00
#
_symmetry.space_group_name_H-M   'P 1'
#
loop_
_entity.id
_entity.type
_entity.pdbx_description
1 polymer ?
#
loop_
_entity_poly.entity_id
_entity_poly.type
_entity_poly.pdbx_seq_one_letter_code
_entity_poly.pdbx_strand_id
1 'polypeptide(L)'
;DGDTDLAWSRITLWRGLLAAALDQAPYEAVTRARVVAAPDSPSGDLLAGWLAVRLKVPVDLTRSANRSGIISVRLDRASGPVDLVRPQDGNVATLHQSGQPDRTIALPHRSDAECLADELRRLDPDEVYQDALTKGLPKVTASRQSAAQAERSGKAPSVKDSARTAARLRRKARTGASSAMVEAKPAAPAAAERAVVPKVGRKRPPAQAKPSA
;
A
#
# COMPACT_ATOMS: atom_id res chain seq x y z
N ASP A 1 16.81 -21.57 -22.87
CA ASP A 1 15.71 -22.13 -23.19
C ASP A 1 14.56 -21.21 -22.96
N GLY A 2 13.77 -20.65 -23.23
CA GLY A 2 12.74 -19.62 -23.20
C GLY A 2 11.41 -20.03 -22.59
N ASP A 3 11.43 -20.96 -21.64
CA ASP A 3 10.22 -21.39 -20.96
C ASP A 3 9.68 -20.29 -20.06
N THR A 4 8.38 -20.01 -20.12
CA THR A 4 7.67 -19.06 -19.28
C THR A 4 6.55 -19.78 -18.53
N ASP A 5 6.06 -19.14 -17.46
CA ASP A 5 4.96 -19.66 -16.65
C ASP A 5 3.83 -18.63 -16.56
N LEU A 6 2.61 -19.02 -16.86
CA LEU A 6 1.45 -18.16 -16.71
C LEU A 6 1.29 -17.60 -15.28
N ALA A 7 1.80 -18.32 -14.29
CA ALA A 7 1.85 -17.83 -12.92
C ALA A 7 2.75 -16.57 -12.79
N TRP A 8 3.79 -16.47 -13.62
CA TRP A 8 4.67 -15.30 -13.70
C TRP A 8 3.95 -14.10 -14.34
N SER A 9 3.24 -14.30 -15.42
CA SER A 9 2.43 -13.26 -16.05
C SER A 9 1.33 -12.75 -15.13
N ARG A 10 0.71 -13.62 -14.32
CA ARG A 10 -0.31 -13.23 -13.34
C ARG A 10 0.20 -12.25 -12.27
N ILE A 11 1.47 -12.29 -11.92
CA ILE A 11 2.02 -11.38 -10.90
C ILE A 11 2.52 -10.06 -11.46
N THR A 12 2.38 -9.79 -12.75
CA THR A 12 2.86 -8.55 -13.38
C THR A 12 2.28 -7.30 -12.71
N LEU A 13 0.98 -7.30 -12.41
CA LEU A 13 0.34 -6.17 -11.71
C LEU A 13 0.86 -6.02 -10.27
N TRP A 14 1.08 -7.11 -9.56
CA TRP A 14 1.68 -7.08 -8.21
C TRP A 14 3.07 -6.45 -8.23
N ARG A 15 3.92 -6.90 -9.17
CA ARG A 15 5.29 -6.37 -9.33
C ARG A 15 5.26 -4.87 -9.63
N GLY A 16 4.40 -4.45 -10.56
CA GLY A 16 4.24 -3.04 -10.93
C GLY A 16 3.77 -2.16 -9.76
N LEU A 17 2.76 -2.60 -9.00
CA LEU A 17 2.24 -1.85 -7.86
C LEU A 17 3.26 -1.75 -6.71
N LEU A 18 3.98 -2.83 -6.42
CA LEU A 18 5.03 -2.82 -5.38
C LEU A 18 6.21 -1.92 -5.77
N ALA A 19 6.64 -1.95 -7.05
CA ALA A 19 7.65 -1.03 -7.56
C ALA A 19 7.18 0.42 -7.44
N ALA A 20 5.98 0.74 -7.93
CA ALA A 20 5.41 2.09 -7.85
C ALA A 20 5.21 2.58 -6.40
N ALA A 21 4.94 1.68 -5.45
CA ALA A 21 4.84 2.05 -4.04
C ALA A 21 6.21 2.39 -3.42
N LEU A 22 7.28 1.75 -3.88
CA LEU A 22 8.65 2.03 -3.43
C LEU A 22 9.26 3.27 -4.11
N ASP A 23 8.76 3.66 -5.28
CA ASP A 23 9.16 4.88 -5.99
C ASP A 23 8.56 6.17 -5.38
N GLN A 24 7.83 6.05 -4.28
CA GLN A 24 7.25 7.18 -3.54
C GLN A 24 8.07 7.50 -2.29
N ALA A 25 8.12 8.78 -1.93
CA ALA A 25 8.73 9.20 -0.67
C ALA A 25 8.00 8.56 0.55
N PRO A 26 8.73 8.21 1.61
CA PRO A 26 10.18 8.32 1.76
C PRO A 26 10.91 7.21 0.98
N TYR A 27 12.01 7.57 0.31
CA TYR A 27 12.85 6.64 -0.46
C TYR A 27 13.75 5.85 0.48
N GLU A 28 13.17 4.89 1.19
CA GLU A 28 13.87 4.10 2.19
C GLU A 28 14.10 2.67 1.73
N ALA A 29 15.21 2.10 2.16
CA ALA A 29 15.50 0.70 1.91
C ALA A 29 14.49 -0.21 2.63
N VAL A 30 14.04 -1.24 1.92
CA VAL A 30 13.28 -2.33 2.52
C VAL A 30 14.26 -3.20 3.32
N THR A 31 13.87 -3.58 4.53
CA THR A 31 14.69 -4.43 5.43
C THR A 31 14.23 -5.88 5.46
N ARG A 32 12.97 -6.14 5.16
CA ARG A 32 12.35 -7.47 5.11
C ARG A 32 11.11 -7.43 4.22
N ALA A 33 10.81 -8.54 3.55
CA ALA A 33 9.57 -8.72 2.82
C ALA A 33 8.81 -9.96 3.33
N ARG A 34 7.48 -9.90 3.29
CA ARG A 34 6.60 -11.03 3.62
C ARG A 34 5.54 -11.16 2.56
N VAL A 35 5.37 -12.36 2.05
CA VAL A 35 4.33 -12.71 1.09
C VAL A 35 3.37 -13.70 1.76
N VAL A 36 2.08 -13.44 1.68
CA VAL A 36 1.05 -14.40 2.11
C VAL A 36 0.31 -14.88 0.87
N ALA A 37 0.28 -16.18 0.68
CA ALA A 37 -0.34 -16.82 -0.49
C ALA A 37 -1.05 -18.12 -0.12
N ALA A 38 -1.91 -18.61 -1.01
CA ALA A 38 -2.51 -19.92 -0.91
C ALA A 38 -1.45 -21.04 -0.89
N PRO A 39 -1.74 -22.20 -0.31
CA PRO A 39 -0.79 -23.32 -0.21
C PRO A 39 -0.26 -23.80 -1.56
N ASP A 40 -1.10 -23.74 -2.57
CA ASP A 40 -0.89 -24.23 -3.95
C ASP A 40 -0.69 -23.08 -4.97
N SER A 41 -0.20 -21.93 -4.54
CA SER A 41 -0.03 -20.77 -5.40
C SER A 41 1.40 -20.64 -5.94
N PRO A 42 1.71 -21.09 -7.18
CA PRO A 42 3.02 -20.84 -7.79
C PRO A 42 3.32 -19.35 -7.97
N SER A 43 2.27 -18.54 -8.22
CA SER A 43 2.38 -17.07 -8.27
C SER A 43 2.94 -16.48 -6.98
N GLY A 44 2.60 -17.04 -5.82
CA GLY A 44 3.13 -16.63 -4.52
C GLY A 44 4.63 -16.95 -4.38
N ASP A 45 5.04 -18.12 -4.85
CA ASP A 45 6.46 -18.52 -4.87
C ASP A 45 7.29 -17.60 -5.75
N LEU A 46 6.83 -17.38 -6.97
CA LEU A 46 7.53 -16.54 -7.94
C LEU A 46 7.61 -15.08 -7.50
N LEU A 47 6.56 -14.55 -6.86
CA LEU A 47 6.60 -13.21 -6.31
C LEU A 47 7.60 -13.09 -5.16
N ALA A 48 7.65 -14.08 -4.27
CA ALA A 48 8.61 -14.12 -3.16
C ALA A 48 10.06 -14.23 -3.70
N GLY A 49 10.30 -15.09 -4.68
CA GLY A 49 11.59 -15.21 -5.35
C GLY A 49 12.03 -13.92 -6.03
N TRP A 50 11.12 -13.24 -6.73
CA TRP A 50 11.40 -11.95 -7.36
C TRP A 50 11.78 -10.88 -6.32
N LEU A 51 11.05 -10.79 -5.20
CA LEU A 51 11.38 -9.86 -4.12
C LEU A 51 12.76 -10.16 -3.52
N ALA A 52 13.11 -11.43 -3.32
CA ALA A 52 14.40 -11.84 -2.76
C ALA A 52 15.58 -11.42 -3.66
N VAL A 53 15.42 -11.48 -4.98
CA VAL A 53 16.47 -11.05 -5.93
C VAL A 53 16.54 -9.53 -6.02
N ARG A 54 15.38 -8.85 -6.13
CA ARG A 54 15.33 -7.41 -6.40
C ARG A 54 15.67 -6.57 -5.19
N LEU A 55 15.16 -6.93 -4.02
CA LEU A 55 15.39 -6.19 -2.79
C LEU A 55 16.65 -6.65 -2.03
N LYS A 56 17.12 -7.88 -2.27
CA LYS A 56 18.28 -8.48 -1.58
C LYS A 56 18.11 -8.53 -0.05
N VAL A 57 16.90 -8.79 0.40
CA VAL A 57 16.52 -8.85 1.83
C VAL A 57 15.93 -10.23 2.15
N PRO A 58 15.83 -10.61 3.44
CA PRO A 58 15.09 -11.80 3.84
C PRO A 58 13.62 -11.72 3.38
N VAL A 59 13.12 -12.80 2.78
CA VAL A 59 11.73 -12.91 2.32
C VAL A 59 11.08 -14.12 2.97
N ASP A 60 9.99 -13.87 3.69
CA ASP A 60 9.15 -14.90 4.29
C ASP A 60 7.94 -15.16 3.40
N LEU A 61 7.73 -16.41 3.01
CA LEU A 61 6.52 -16.84 2.34
C LEU A 61 5.65 -17.63 3.31
N THR A 62 4.48 -17.10 3.60
CA THR A 62 3.52 -17.72 4.49
C THR A 62 2.37 -18.32 3.70
N ARG A 63 2.05 -19.59 3.97
CA ARG A 63 0.94 -20.31 3.35
C ARG A 63 -0.31 -20.18 4.20
N SER A 64 -1.38 -19.63 3.63
CA SER A 64 -2.68 -19.44 4.29
C SER A 64 -3.72 -20.36 3.68
N ALA A 65 -4.28 -21.25 4.51
CA ALA A 65 -5.42 -22.10 4.11
C ALA A 65 -6.67 -21.26 3.81
N ASN A 66 -7.61 -21.84 3.04
CA ASN A 66 -8.92 -21.26 2.70
C ASN A 66 -8.86 -19.95 1.87
N ARG A 67 -7.79 -19.72 1.13
CA ARG A 67 -7.63 -18.58 0.21
C ARG A 67 -7.04 -19.03 -1.12
N SER A 68 -7.26 -18.27 -2.17
CA SER A 68 -6.69 -18.50 -3.51
C SER A 68 -5.65 -17.44 -3.87
N GLY A 69 -4.60 -17.85 -4.58
CA GLY A 69 -3.58 -16.95 -5.11
C GLY A 69 -2.80 -16.19 -4.04
N ILE A 70 -2.37 -14.98 -4.37
CA ILE A 70 -1.65 -14.08 -3.47
C ILE A 70 -2.67 -13.24 -2.69
N ILE A 71 -2.45 -13.15 -1.38
CA ILE A 71 -3.35 -12.47 -0.43
C ILE A 71 -2.80 -11.10 -0.05
N SER A 72 -1.53 -11.06 0.36
CA SER A 72 -0.88 -9.81 0.75
C SER A 72 0.63 -9.85 0.58
N VAL A 73 1.19 -8.67 0.41
CA VAL A 73 2.64 -8.43 0.47
C VAL A 73 2.90 -7.30 1.44
N ARG A 74 3.85 -7.52 2.35
CA ARG A 74 4.32 -6.51 3.29
C ARG A 74 5.81 -6.28 3.10
N LEU A 75 6.20 -5.02 2.98
CA LEU A 75 7.57 -4.57 2.88
C LEU A 75 7.89 -3.72 4.12
N ASP A 76 8.77 -4.20 4.99
CA ASP A 76 9.15 -3.49 6.22
C ASP A 76 10.25 -2.45 5.88
N ARG A 77 10.06 -1.18 6.34
CA ARG A 77 10.98 -0.05 6.19
C ARG A 77 11.12 0.69 7.52
N ALA A 78 12.09 1.58 7.65
CA ALA A 78 12.35 2.34 8.88
C ALA A 78 11.16 3.24 9.29
N SER A 79 10.54 3.94 8.34
CA SER A 79 9.36 4.81 8.58
C SER A 79 8.05 4.05 8.78
N GLY A 80 8.07 2.73 8.61
CA GLY A 80 6.91 1.86 8.71
C GLY A 80 6.65 1.07 7.43
N PRO A 81 5.78 0.06 7.50
CA PRO A 81 5.58 -0.88 6.41
C PRO A 81 4.82 -0.28 5.23
N VAL A 82 5.02 -0.90 4.08
CA VAL A 82 4.12 -0.86 2.92
C VAL A 82 3.36 -2.18 2.88
N ASP A 83 2.06 -2.15 3.01
CA ASP A 83 1.20 -3.32 2.93
C ASP A 83 0.29 -3.23 1.70
N LEU A 84 0.37 -4.21 0.82
CA LEU A 84 -0.55 -4.38 -0.31
C LEU A 84 -1.42 -5.62 -0.03
N VAL A 85 -2.70 -5.40 0.22
CA VAL A 85 -3.65 -6.46 0.62
C VAL A 85 -4.78 -6.57 -0.37
N ARG A 86 -5.04 -7.76 -0.90
CA ARG A 86 -6.18 -8.05 -1.78
C ARG A 86 -7.21 -8.90 -1.05
N PRO A 87 -8.48 -8.45 -0.93
CA PRO A 87 -9.59 -9.28 -0.47
C PRO A 87 -9.78 -10.50 -1.37
N GLN A 88 -10.36 -11.57 -0.83
CA GLN A 88 -10.48 -12.86 -1.52
C GLN A 88 -11.22 -12.78 -2.85
N ASP A 89 -12.32 -12.04 -2.89
CA ASP A 89 -13.25 -11.99 -4.02
C ASP A 89 -13.22 -10.63 -4.74
N GLY A 90 -12.14 -9.85 -4.56
CA GLY A 90 -12.05 -8.49 -5.07
C GLY A 90 -11.10 -8.31 -6.26
N ASN A 91 -11.50 -7.43 -7.18
CA ASN A 91 -10.64 -6.90 -8.24
C ASN A 91 -9.85 -5.66 -7.80
N VAL A 92 -9.85 -5.38 -6.51
CA VAL A 92 -9.19 -4.23 -5.90
C VAL A 92 -8.32 -4.67 -4.73
N ALA A 93 -7.24 -3.95 -4.51
CA ALA A 93 -6.38 -4.11 -3.34
C ALA A 93 -6.33 -2.81 -2.55
N THR A 94 -6.04 -2.92 -1.27
CA THR A 94 -5.73 -1.77 -0.42
C THR A 94 -4.21 -1.67 -0.29
N LEU A 95 -3.69 -0.51 -0.62
CA LEU A 95 -2.29 -0.14 -0.35
C LEU A 95 -2.26 0.74 0.88
N HIS A 96 -1.63 0.23 1.93
CA HIS A 96 -1.36 0.96 3.17
C HIS A 96 0.11 1.35 3.22
N GLN A 97 0.38 2.64 3.48
CA GLN A 97 1.73 3.18 3.71
C GLN A 97 1.72 4.03 4.97
N SER A 98 2.74 3.87 5.79
CA SER A 98 2.85 4.63 7.05
C SER A 98 2.85 6.14 6.76
N GLY A 99 2.01 6.88 7.47
CA GLY A 99 1.88 8.34 7.31
C GLY A 99 1.03 8.80 6.12
N GLN A 100 0.44 7.89 5.35
CA GLN A 100 -0.47 8.20 4.24
C GLN A 100 -1.85 7.58 4.47
N PRO A 101 -2.92 8.14 3.88
CA PRO A 101 -4.23 7.49 3.88
C PRO A 101 -4.19 6.21 3.04
N ASP A 102 -5.00 5.23 3.42
CA ASP A 102 -5.16 4.00 2.66
C ASP A 102 -5.69 4.30 1.25
N ARG A 103 -5.11 3.64 0.26
CA ARG A 103 -5.50 3.80 -1.15
C ARG A 103 -6.07 2.50 -1.68
N THR A 104 -7.22 2.59 -2.32
CA THR A 104 -7.81 1.49 -3.08
C THR A 104 -7.27 1.50 -4.50
N ILE A 105 -6.71 0.39 -4.95
CA ILE A 105 -6.04 0.26 -6.24
C ILE A 105 -6.62 -0.94 -6.99
N ALA A 106 -6.84 -0.80 -8.30
CA ALA A 106 -7.27 -1.93 -9.13
C ALA A 106 -6.18 -3.01 -9.18
N LEU A 107 -6.55 -4.23 -8.78
CA LEU A 107 -5.70 -5.41 -8.85
C LEU A 107 -6.54 -6.63 -9.21
N PRO A 108 -7.05 -6.68 -10.44
CA PRO A 108 -7.91 -7.77 -10.88
C PRO A 108 -7.15 -9.10 -10.98
N HIS A 109 -7.92 -10.18 -10.88
CA HIS A 109 -7.42 -11.50 -11.22
C HIS A 109 -7.29 -11.60 -12.73
N ARG A 110 -6.10 -11.90 -13.22
CA ARG A 110 -5.85 -12.12 -14.64
C ARG A 110 -6.27 -13.54 -15.03
N SER A 111 -7.02 -13.66 -16.11
CA SER A 111 -7.39 -14.94 -16.70
C SER A 111 -6.20 -15.61 -17.39
N ASP A 112 -6.29 -16.91 -17.63
CA ASP A 112 -5.27 -17.66 -18.36
C ASP A 112 -5.11 -17.13 -19.79
N ALA A 113 -6.22 -16.74 -20.43
CA ALA A 113 -6.21 -16.18 -21.77
C ALA A 113 -5.45 -14.84 -21.83
N GLU A 114 -5.62 -13.95 -20.86
CA GLU A 114 -4.88 -12.69 -20.77
C GLU A 114 -3.38 -12.93 -20.52
N CYS A 115 -3.06 -13.87 -19.64
CA CYS A 115 -1.67 -14.24 -19.37
C CYS A 115 -1.00 -14.85 -20.58
N LEU A 116 -1.68 -15.77 -21.26
CA LEU A 116 -1.18 -16.41 -22.49
C LEU A 116 -0.99 -15.38 -23.62
N ALA A 117 -1.93 -14.46 -23.77
CA ALA A 117 -1.82 -13.41 -24.80
C ALA A 117 -0.60 -12.50 -24.56
N ASP A 118 -0.24 -12.23 -23.29
CA ASP A 118 0.96 -11.47 -22.97
C ASP A 118 2.25 -12.25 -23.24
N GLU A 119 2.27 -13.54 -22.91
CA GLU A 119 3.42 -14.41 -23.20
C GLU A 119 3.67 -14.55 -24.69
N LEU A 120 2.61 -14.73 -25.50
CA LEU A 120 2.73 -14.82 -26.96
C LEU A 120 3.24 -13.53 -27.62
N ARG A 121 3.19 -12.40 -26.95
CA ARG A 121 3.78 -11.13 -27.42
C ARG A 121 5.27 -11.00 -27.09
N ARG A 122 5.79 -11.85 -26.22
CA ARG A 122 7.20 -11.86 -25.81
C ARG A 122 7.89 -13.02 -26.47
N LEU A 123 8.83 -12.72 -27.34
CA LEU A 123 9.63 -13.74 -28.02
C LEU A 123 11.00 -13.93 -27.37
N ASP A 124 11.41 -12.98 -26.56
CA ASP A 124 12.72 -13.02 -25.89
C ASP A 124 12.61 -13.70 -24.52
N PRO A 125 13.68 -14.42 -24.08
CA PRO A 125 13.74 -15.01 -22.76
C PRO A 125 13.58 -13.96 -21.64
N ASP A 126 12.74 -14.26 -20.61
CA ASP A 126 12.56 -13.38 -19.46
C ASP A 126 13.65 -13.69 -18.39
N GLU A 127 14.77 -12.95 -18.47
CA GLU A 127 15.86 -13.07 -17.48
C GLU A 127 15.41 -12.77 -16.05
N VAL A 128 14.40 -11.91 -15.87
CA VAL A 128 13.86 -11.57 -14.55
C VAL A 128 13.10 -12.75 -13.95
N TYR A 129 12.36 -13.48 -14.78
CA TYR A 129 11.71 -14.72 -14.39
C TYR A 129 12.76 -15.79 -14.01
N GLN A 130 13.74 -15.98 -14.87
CA GLN A 130 14.83 -16.93 -14.63
C GLN A 130 15.55 -16.63 -13.31
N ASP A 131 15.88 -15.37 -13.05
CA ASP A 131 16.52 -14.95 -11.79
C ASP A 131 15.61 -15.18 -10.57
N ALA A 132 14.32 -14.87 -10.67
CA ALA A 132 13.37 -15.13 -9.60
C ALA A 132 13.29 -16.63 -9.27
N LEU A 133 13.26 -17.49 -10.29
CA LEU A 133 13.16 -18.94 -10.15
C LEU A 133 14.46 -19.55 -9.61
N THR A 134 15.61 -19.22 -10.21
CA THR A 134 16.88 -19.92 -9.94
C THR A 134 17.69 -19.31 -8.79
N LYS A 135 17.66 -17.99 -8.64
CA LYS A 135 18.44 -17.26 -7.62
C LYS A 135 17.59 -16.78 -6.44
N GLY A 136 16.28 -16.55 -6.67
CA GLY A 136 15.38 -16.01 -5.68
C GLY A 136 14.72 -17.07 -4.82
N LEU A 137 14.04 -18.03 -5.40
CA LEU A 137 13.32 -19.08 -4.66
C LEU A 137 14.16 -19.80 -3.60
N PRO A 138 15.43 -20.16 -3.85
CA PRO A 138 16.26 -20.79 -2.82
C PRO A 138 16.52 -19.95 -1.57
N LYS A 139 16.28 -18.63 -1.65
CA LYS A 139 16.48 -17.68 -0.54
C LYS A 139 15.20 -17.39 0.25
N VAL A 140 14.07 -17.92 -0.18
CA VAL A 140 12.77 -17.69 0.46
C VAL A 140 12.58 -18.63 1.63
N THR A 141 12.21 -18.10 2.78
CA THR A 141 11.84 -18.88 3.96
C THR A 141 10.35 -19.18 3.93
N ALA A 142 9.97 -20.42 3.67
CA ALA A 142 8.58 -20.85 3.66
C ALA A 142 8.10 -21.24 5.07
N SER A 143 6.94 -20.76 5.47
CA SER A 143 6.27 -21.12 6.72
C SER A 143 4.79 -21.42 6.50
N ARG A 144 4.18 -22.21 7.37
CA ARG A 144 2.75 -22.50 7.35
C ARG A 144 2.07 -21.76 8.50
N GLN A 145 1.09 -20.87 8.19
CA GLN A 145 0.28 -20.26 9.23
C GLN A 145 -0.85 -21.20 9.68
N SER A 146 -1.14 -21.21 11.00
CA SER A 146 -2.39 -21.76 11.49
C SER A 146 -3.58 -20.89 11.03
N ALA A 147 -4.75 -21.50 10.79
CA ALA A 147 -5.95 -20.80 10.34
C ALA A 147 -6.32 -19.57 11.22
N ALA A 148 -6.11 -19.67 12.53
CA ALA A 148 -6.35 -18.59 13.49
C ALA A 148 -5.42 -17.37 13.32
N GLN A 149 -4.25 -17.56 12.77
CA GLN A 149 -3.27 -16.50 12.55
C GLN A 149 -3.50 -15.79 11.19
N ALA A 150 -4.05 -16.53 10.23
CA ALA A 150 -4.46 -16.00 8.92
C ALA A 150 -5.61 -14.99 9.04
N GLU A 151 -6.60 -15.27 9.92
CA GLU A 151 -7.71 -14.35 10.17
C GLU A 151 -7.27 -13.03 10.81
N ARG A 152 -6.23 -13.03 11.64
CA ARG A 152 -5.70 -11.81 12.28
C ARG A 152 -4.90 -10.94 11.32
N SER A 153 -4.17 -11.53 10.37
CA SER A 153 -3.35 -10.76 9.39
C SER A 153 -4.16 -10.26 8.18
N GLY A 154 -5.31 -10.88 7.89
CA GLY A 154 -6.20 -10.44 6.80
C GLY A 154 -7.30 -9.46 7.23
N LYS A 155 -7.41 -9.18 8.52
CA LYS A 155 -8.40 -8.24 9.04
C LYS A 155 -7.77 -6.86 9.12
N ALA A 156 -8.08 -6.01 8.14
CA ALA A 156 -7.89 -4.57 8.29
C ALA A 156 -8.50 -4.13 9.64
N PRO A 157 -7.87 -3.22 10.40
CA PRO A 157 -8.39 -2.78 11.69
C PRO A 157 -9.84 -2.37 11.50
N SER A 158 -10.75 -3.04 12.21
CA SER A 158 -12.18 -2.77 12.07
C SER A 158 -12.41 -1.30 12.46
N VAL A 159 -13.41 -0.66 11.85
CA VAL A 159 -13.83 0.71 12.20
C VAL A 159 -14.02 0.88 13.72
N LYS A 160 -14.40 -0.20 14.44
CA LYS A 160 -14.52 -0.24 15.90
C LYS A 160 -13.16 -0.19 16.62
N ASP A 161 -12.11 -0.77 16.05
CA ASP A 161 -10.77 -0.74 16.67
C ASP A 161 -10.09 0.61 16.44
N SER A 162 -10.32 1.23 15.28
CA SER A 162 -9.91 2.61 15.00
C SER A 162 -10.62 3.60 15.92
N ALA A 163 -11.91 3.42 16.19
CA ALA A 163 -12.66 4.24 17.13
C ALA A 163 -12.18 4.08 18.60
N ARG A 164 -11.85 2.85 19.01
CA ARG A 164 -11.28 2.57 20.35
C ARG A 164 -9.89 3.21 20.53
N THR A 165 -9.06 3.14 19.51
CA THR A 165 -7.72 3.76 19.52
C THR A 165 -7.83 5.29 19.55
N ALA A 166 -8.72 5.89 18.76
CA ALA A 166 -9.00 7.33 18.77
C ALA A 166 -9.57 7.79 20.13
N ALA A 167 -10.48 7.02 20.73
CA ALA A 167 -11.04 7.30 22.05
C ALA A 167 -9.98 7.23 23.16
N ARG A 168 -9.04 6.25 23.08
CA ARG A 168 -7.91 6.11 24.01
C ARG A 168 -6.94 7.29 23.91
N LEU A 169 -6.65 7.76 22.69
CA LEU A 169 -5.80 8.93 22.43
C LEU A 169 -6.46 10.23 22.97
N ARG A 170 -7.77 10.41 22.74
CA ARG A 170 -8.52 11.57 23.27
C ARG A 170 -8.57 11.56 24.80
N ARG A 171 -8.70 10.40 25.43
CA ARG A 171 -8.67 10.28 26.90
C ARG A 171 -7.28 10.61 27.48
N LYS A 172 -6.20 10.17 26.80
CA LYS A 172 -4.82 10.50 27.20
C LYS A 172 -4.50 11.98 27.05
N ALA A 173 -5.02 12.64 26.01
CA ALA A 173 -4.90 14.09 25.82
C ALA A 173 -5.66 14.88 26.90
N ARG A 174 -6.84 14.43 27.35
CA ARG A 174 -7.60 15.08 28.42
C ARG A 174 -6.97 14.94 29.80
N THR A 175 -6.32 13.81 30.10
CA THR A 175 -5.61 13.62 31.36
C THR A 175 -4.27 14.36 31.42
N GLY A 176 -3.63 14.63 30.26
CA GLY A 176 -2.42 15.45 30.18
C GLY A 176 -2.70 16.96 30.27
N ALA A 177 -3.90 17.43 29.94
CA ALA A 177 -4.27 18.84 29.99
C ALA A 177 -4.74 19.30 31.40
N SER A 178 -5.04 18.38 32.31
CA SER A 178 -5.52 18.74 33.67
C SER A 178 -4.41 19.06 34.68
N SER A 179 -3.13 18.89 34.29
CA SER A 179 -2.00 19.18 35.19
C SER A 179 -1.29 20.49 34.91
N ALA A 180 -1.78 21.30 33.94
CA ALA A 180 -1.16 22.57 33.53
C ALA A 180 -2.00 23.81 33.77
N MET A 181 -3.06 23.70 34.60
CA MET A 181 -3.95 24.83 34.89
C MET A 181 -4.05 25.14 36.37
N VAL A 182 -2.91 25.49 36.95
CA VAL A 182 -2.85 26.27 38.21
C VAL A 182 -1.80 27.37 37.99
N GLU A 183 -2.24 28.61 38.17
CA GLU A 183 -1.49 29.86 38.13
C GLU A 183 -1.45 30.65 36.80
N ALA A 184 -2.51 31.45 36.58
CA ALA A 184 -2.40 32.75 35.95
C ALA A 184 -3.54 33.66 36.42
N LYS A 185 -3.16 34.69 37.19
CA LYS A 185 -3.95 35.81 37.73
C LYS A 185 -4.51 36.67 36.60
N PRO A 186 -5.75 37.19 36.68
CA PRO A 186 -6.34 38.01 35.64
C PRO A 186 -5.81 39.46 35.64
N ALA A 187 -5.43 39.97 34.45
CA ALA A 187 -5.20 41.39 34.21
C ALA A 187 -6.39 41.95 33.37
N ALA A 188 -6.81 43.15 33.74
CA ALA A 188 -8.01 43.85 33.25
C ALA A 188 -7.90 44.39 31.81
N PRO A 189 -9.03 44.80 31.18
CA PRO A 189 -9.11 45.05 29.75
C PRO A 189 -8.71 46.47 29.35
N ALA A 190 -8.08 46.65 28.19
CA ALA A 190 -7.86 47.93 27.54
C ALA A 190 -8.57 47.98 26.19
N ALA A 191 -9.31 49.01 26.05
CA ALA A 191 -10.03 49.71 24.98
C ALA A 191 -9.85 49.30 23.51
N ALA A 192 -11.00 49.44 22.84
CA ALA A 192 -11.30 49.36 21.44
C ALA A 192 -10.47 50.30 20.55
N GLU A 193 -10.06 49.82 19.39
CA GLU A 193 -9.79 50.74 18.27
C GLU A 193 -10.35 50.14 16.96
N ARG A 194 -11.13 50.96 16.27
CA ARG A 194 -11.84 50.69 15.02
C ARG A 194 -10.84 50.69 13.87
N ALA A 195 -10.78 49.65 13.08
CA ALA A 195 -10.13 49.66 11.78
C ALA A 195 -11.12 49.55 10.62
N VAL A 196 -11.00 50.49 9.74
CA VAL A 196 -11.75 50.85 8.54
C VAL A 196 -11.63 49.75 7.47
N VAL A 197 -12.76 49.39 6.85
CA VAL A 197 -12.85 48.50 5.69
C VAL A 197 -12.59 49.28 4.40
N PRO A 198 -11.67 48.90 3.52
CA PRO A 198 -11.60 49.46 2.17
C PRO A 198 -12.51 48.71 1.20
N LYS A 199 -13.37 49.46 0.47
CA LYS A 199 -14.18 48.99 -0.66
C LYS A 199 -13.26 48.57 -1.83
N VAL A 200 -13.38 47.34 -2.28
CA VAL A 200 -12.77 46.89 -3.53
C VAL A 200 -13.75 47.03 -4.69
N GLY A 201 -13.37 47.81 -5.68
CA GLY A 201 -14.14 48.10 -6.87
C GLY A 201 -14.28 46.92 -7.83
N ARG A 202 -15.47 46.74 -8.37
CA ARG A 202 -15.81 45.78 -9.44
C ARG A 202 -15.19 46.25 -10.76
N LYS A 203 -14.29 45.45 -11.36
CA LYS A 203 -13.91 45.59 -12.77
C LYS A 203 -14.84 44.74 -13.64
N ARG A 204 -15.38 45.38 -14.70
CA ARG A 204 -16.16 44.76 -15.79
C ARG A 204 -15.27 43.88 -16.69
N PRO A 205 -15.82 42.80 -17.26
CA PRO A 205 -15.12 42.03 -18.27
C PRO A 205 -15.19 42.71 -19.65
N PRO A 206 -14.20 42.47 -20.55
CA PRO A 206 -14.17 43.01 -21.89
C PRO A 206 -15.09 42.23 -22.85
N ALA A 207 -15.61 42.97 -23.84
CA ALA A 207 -16.55 42.51 -24.85
C ALA A 207 -15.93 41.55 -25.86
N GLN A 208 -16.75 40.58 -26.31
CA GLN A 208 -16.46 39.64 -27.38
C GLN A 208 -16.46 40.35 -28.72
N ALA A 209 -15.42 40.14 -29.54
CA ALA A 209 -15.36 40.51 -30.94
C ALA A 209 -16.05 39.46 -31.81
N LYS A 210 -16.90 39.88 -32.74
CA LYS A 210 -17.54 39.07 -33.78
C LYS A 210 -16.56 38.77 -34.93
N PRO A 211 -16.64 37.59 -35.56
CA PRO A 211 -15.93 37.36 -36.79
C PRO A 211 -16.66 37.95 -38.02
N SER A 212 -15.89 38.55 -38.91
CA SER A 212 -16.34 38.99 -40.25
C SER A 212 -15.96 37.94 -41.31
N ALA A 213 -16.92 37.67 -42.14
CA ALA A 213 -16.89 37.15 -43.53
C ALA A 213 -15.70 36.35 -43.99
#